data_f04979faeb1d946b0815e8f8ff45e8e9
#
_entry.id   f04979faeb1d946b0815e8f8ff45e8e9
#
_cell.length_a   1.000
_cell.length_b   1.000
_cell.length_c   1.000
_cell.angle_alpha   90.00
_cell.angle_beta   90.00
_cell.angle_gamma   90.00
#
_symmetry.space_group_name_H-M   'P 1'
#
loop_
_entity.id
_entity.type
_entity.pdbx_description
1 polymer ?
#
loop_
_entity_poly.entity_id
_entity_poly.type
_entity_poly.pdbx_seq_one_letter_code
_entity_poly.pdbx_strand_id
1 'polypeptide(L)'
;MKHKHHVPSGALCGNDKLVNYALAYRFQTDILSLRFETPELFEYDQAISLLYGILEGTSKALGIERNDISGCVNWVWNFGTKRANYSFIFYDNTPGGAGHVQRMNDPVLLAAVLKESLELVKNCTCGGEEMDTSCYSCLRNYYNQKYHEILKRKYVVDFLQSIGEFRAFLDDDDVVDSAEPIIAMETNATVGSQYTSWKEYNDAYVIDDVLILWDSAGVPRNCIDLVEIKVDGNSIEALFLWEDQKVAVFDSVEYAEKSKLSNSGWRCMTIADDPNDIATAINNFAFAN
;
A
#
# COMPACT_ATOMS: atom_id res chain seq x y z
N MET A 1 -10.98 -36.06 9.41
CA MET A 1 -10.98 -36.27 10.88
C MET A 1 -12.33 -35.81 11.39
N LYS A 2 -13.12 -36.67 12.06
CA LYS A 2 -14.41 -36.23 12.64
C LYS A 2 -14.10 -35.37 13.89
N HIS A 3 -14.59 -34.13 13.93
CA HIS A 3 -14.46 -33.34 15.13
C HIS A 3 -15.43 -33.82 16.20
N LYS A 4 -15.01 -33.73 17.44
CA LYS A 4 -15.84 -34.10 18.58
C LYS A 4 -15.81 -32.94 19.57
N HIS A 5 -16.91 -32.24 19.70
CA HIS A 5 -17.13 -31.27 20.77
C HIS A 5 -18.57 -31.36 21.27
N HIS A 6 -18.78 -30.93 22.48
CA HIS A 6 -20.11 -30.84 23.06
C HIS A 6 -20.73 -29.47 22.78
N VAL A 7 -21.99 -29.47 22.40
CA VAL A 7 -22.79 -28.25 22.32
C VAL A 7 -23.21 -27.83 23.75
N PRO A 8 -23.67 -26.58 23.97
CA PRO A 8 -24.06 -26.12 25.33
C PRO A 8 -25.09 -27.01 26.06
N SER A 9 -25.87 -27.79 25.34
CA SER A 9 -26.78 -28.80 25.94
C SER A 9 -26.10 -30.05 26.45
N GLY A 10 -24.78 -30.19 26.31
CA GLY A 10 -24.03 -31.40 26.67
C GLY A 10 -24.08 -32.54 25.64
N ALA A 11 -24.85 -32.39 24.56
CA ALA A 11 -24.88 -33.35 23.47
C ALA A 11 -23.66 -33.23 22.57
N LEU A 12 -23.28 -34.33 21.90
CA LEU A 12 -22.27 -34.28 20.83
C LEU A 12 -22.80 -33.49 19.65
N CYS A 13 -21.94 -32.63 19.07
CA CYS A 13 -22.28 -31.92 17.84
C CYS A 13 -22.55 -32.91 16.69
N GLY A 14 -23.73 -32.80 16.10
CA GLY A 14 -24.19 -33.67 15.01
C GLY A 14 -23.61 -33.32 13.64
N ASN A 15 -22.81 -32.26 13.51
CA ASN A 15 -22.20 -31.87 12.24
C ASN A 15 -20.99 -32.75 11.93
N ASP A 16 -21.02 -33.43 10.81
CA ASP A 16 -19.94 -34.32 10.35
C ASP A 16 -18.79 -33.55 9.68
N LYS A 17 -18.98 -32.29 9.31
CA LYS A 17 -17.97 -31.44 8.63
C LYS A 17 -17.78 -30.13 9.37
N LEU A 18 -16.50 -29.77 9.60
CA LEU A 18 -16.13 -28.42 9.98
C LEU A 18 -16.13 -27.53 8.74
N VAL A 19 -16.80 -26.41 8.83
CA VAL A 19 -16.80 -25.35 7.80
C VAL A 19 -16.03 -24.16 8.39
N ASN A 20 -15.06 -23.69 7.64
CA ASN A 20 -14.35 -22.48 8.02
C ASN A 20 -15.20 -21.26 7.67
N TYR A 21 -15.53 -20.47 8.67
CA TYR A 21 -16.17 -19.18 8.51
C TYR A 21 -15.19 -18.09 8.93
N ALA A 22 -15.09 -17.04 8.12
CA ALA A 22 -14.45 -15.81 8.50
C ALA A 22 -15.53 -14.82 8.96
N LEU A 23 -15.36 -14.25 10.14
CA LEU A 23 -16.16 -13.11 10.57
C LEU A 23 -15.55 -11.86 9.97
N ALA A 24 -16.36 -11.08 9.29
CA ALA A 24 -15.95 -9.79 8.72
C ALA A 24 -16.84 -8.68 9.30
N TYR A 25 -16.19 -7.58 9.64
CA TYR A 25 -16.85 -6.34 10.00
C TYR A 25 -16.40 -5.26 9.02
N ARG A 26 -17.35 -4.47 8.54
CA ARG A 26 -17.07 -3.38 7.60
C ARG A 26 -17.48 -2.07 8.24
N PHE A 27 -16.59 -1.10 8.24
CA PHE A 27 -16.85 0.25 8.69
C PHE A 27 -16.08 1.24 7.81
N GLN A 28 -16.52 2.49 7.81
CA GLN A 28 -15.84 3.58 7.14
C GLN A 28 -14.96 4.31 8.16
N THR A 29 -13.74 4.67 7.78
CA THR A 29 -12.79 5.36 8.65
C THR A 29 -11.79 6.16 7.82
N ASP A 30 -11.04 7.05 8.47
CA ASP A 30 -9.90 7.73 7.85
C ASP A 30 -8.73 6.77 7.71
N ILE A 31 -7.98 6.89 6.63
CA ILE A 31 -6.78 6.10 6.36
C ILE A 31 -5.60 7.01 5.99
N LEU A 32 -4.40 6.58 6.36
CA LEU A 32 -3.12 7.13 5.92
C LEU A 32 -2.31 6.00 5.28
N SER A 33 -1.87 6.20 4.04
CA SER A 33 -0.95 5.29 3.37
C SER A 33 0.45 5.90 3.39
N LEU A 34 1.39 5.19 4.02
CA LEU A 34 2.79 5.60 4.12
C LEU A 34 3.66 4.64 3.31
N ARG A 35 4.46 5.20 2.41
CA ARG A 35 5.49 4.49 1.66
C ARG A 35 6.84 5.09 1.95
N PHE A 36 7.86 4.24 2.00
CA PHE A 36 9.24 4.69 2.12
C PHE A 36 9.93 4.47 0.78
N GLU A 37 10.43 5.55 0.20
CA GLU A 37 11.27 5.52 -0.99
C GLU A 37 12.70 5.19 -0.58
N THR A 38 13.01 3.91 -0.47
CA THR A 38 14.34 3.43 -0.13
C THR A 38 14.80 2.39 -1.13
N PRO A 39 16.13 2.32 -1.43
CA PRO A 39 16.68 1.25 -2.25
C PRO A 39 16.64 -0.11 -1.54
N GLU A 40 16.50 -0.11 -0.22
CA GLU A 40 16.42 -1.31 0.59
C GLU A 40 14.99 -1.85 0.58
N LEU A 41 14.91 -3.14 0.36
CA LEU A 41 13.63 -3.82 0.24
C LEU A 41 13.33 -4.53 1.53
N PHE A 42 12.09 -4.34 1.95
CA PHE A 42 11.58 -5.07 3.08
C PHE A 42 11.28 -6.53 2.69
N GLU A 43 11.67 -7.43 3.55
CA GLU A 43 10.99 -8.71 3.65
C GLU A 43 9.70 -8.54 4.48
N TYR A 44 8.77 -9.46 4.35
CA TYR A 44 7.48 -9.40 5.04
C TYR A 44 7.63 -9.21 6.56
N ASP A 45 8.57 -9.94 7.19
CA ASP A 45 8.81 -9.87 8.64
C ASP A 45 9.34 -8.49 9.07
N GLN A 46 10.16 -7.88 8.22
CA GLN A 46 10.66 -6.52 8.42
C GLN A 46 9.53 -5.50 8.33
N ALA A 47 8.69 -5.61 7.30
CA ALA A 47 7.55 -4.72 7.11
C ALA A 47 6.55 -4.83 8.27
N ILE A 48 6.23 -6.04 8.72
CA ILE A 48 5.34 -6.24 9.87
C ILE A 48 5.95 -5.70 11.16
N SER A 49 7.24 -5.90 11.38
CA SER A 49 7.91 -5.34 12.57
C SER A 49 7.90 -3.81 12.55
N LEU A 50 8.17 -3.20 11.39
CA LEU A 50 8.13 -1.75 11.22
C LEU A 50 6.71 -1.19 11.41
N LEU A 51 5.69 -1.84 10.86
CA LEU A 51 4.29 -1.47 11.07
C LEU A 51 3.97 -1.35 12.55
N TYR A 52 4.29 -2.39 13.33
CA TYR A 52 3.99 -2.39 14.76
C TYR A 52 4.87 -1.40 15.54
N GLY A 53 6.11 -1.19 15.11
CA GLY A 53 6.96 -0.13 15.67
C GLY A 53 6.35 1.27 15.49
N ILE A 54 5.87 1.58 14.29
CA ILE A 54 5.24 2.88 14.00
C ILE A 54 3.91 3.03 14.77
N LEU A 55 3.10 1.98 14.84
CA LEU A 55 1.86 2.02 15.61
C LEU A 55 2.09 2.29 17.11
N GLU A 56 3.10 1.68 17.72
CA GLU A 56 3.47 1.95 19.11
C GLU A 56 4.03 3.37 19.28
N GLY A 57 4.88 3.81 18.34
CA GLY A 57 5.39 5.18 18.32
C GLY A 57 4.29 6.22 18.13
N THR A 58 3.28 5.94 17.29
CA THR A 58 2.11 6.80 17.09
C THR A 58 1.33 6.99 18.39
N SER A 59 1.05 5.89 19.10
CA SER A 59 0.34 5.95 20.37
C SER A 59 1.05 6.88 21.37
N LYS A 60 2.39 6.79 21.44
CA LYS A 60 3.19 7.66 22.30
C LYS A 60 3.24 9.11 21.83
N ALA A 61 3.57 9.33 20.57
CA ALA A 61 3.75 10.67 20.01
C ALA A 61 2.45 11.50 20.02
N LEU A 62 1.31 10.85 19.76
CA LEU A 62 -0.01 11.51 19.76
C LEU A 62 -0.69 11.51 21.10
N GLY A 63 -0.17 10.77 22.09
CA GLY A 63 -0.79 10.64 23.43
C GLY A 63 -2.16 9.97 23.40
N ILE A 64 -2.32 8.94 22.56
CA ILE A 64 -3.56 8.17 22.38
C ILE A 64 -3.38 6.74 22.87
N GLU A 65 -4.49 6.03 23.09
CA GLU A 65 -4.41 4.62 23.41
C GLU A 65 -3.99 3.80 22.19
N ARG A 66 -3.23 2.73 22.43
CA ARG A 66 -2.72 1.87 21.34
C ARG A 66 -3.84 1.27 20.47
N ASN A 67 -5.01 1.11 21.05
CA ASN A 67 -6.19 0.55 20.37
C ASN A 67 -6.98 1.56 19.54
N ASP A 68 -6.68 2.84 19.64
CA ASP A 68 -7.37 3.88 18.87
C ASP A 68 -6.96 3.86 17.40
N ILE A 69 -5.78 3.31 17.11
CA ILE A 69 -5.22 3.20 15.77
C ILE A 69 -4.81 1.76 15.46
N SER A 70 -5.01 1.36 14.24
CA SER A 70 -4.54 0.08 13.68
C SER A 70 -3.89 0.28 12.33
N GLY A 71 -3.33 -0.80 11.81
CA GLY A 71 -2.74 -0.76 10.49
C GLY A 71 -2.56 -2.15 9.89
N CYS A 72 -2.31 -2.14 8.60
CA CYS A 72 -1.92 -3.33 7.86
C CYS A 72 -0.82 -2.98 6.86
N VAL A 73 -0.12 -4.00 6.42
CA VAL A 73 0.84 -3.89 5.34
C VAL A 73 0.14 -4.35 4.08
N ASN A 74 0.12 -3.48 3.08
CA ASN A 74 -0.21 -3.83 1.71
C ASN A 74 1.09 -3.94 0.93
N TRP A 75 1.17 -4.85 0.00
CA TRP A 75 2.33 -4.97 -0.87
C TRP A 75 1.90 -4.78 -2.32
N VAL A 76 2.68 -4.01 -3.03
CA VAL A 76 2.52 -3.81 -4.48
C VAL A 76 3.78 -4.35 -5.13
N TRP A 77 3.59 -5.20 -6.13
CA TRP A 77 4.73 -5.73 -6.88
C TRP A 77 5.32 -4.63 -7.75
N ASN A 78 6.59 -4.33 -7.54
CA ASN A 78 7.34 -3.40 -8.41
C ASN A 78 8.03 -4.21 -9.51
N PHE A 79 7.54 -4.08 -10.73
CA PHE A 79 8.02 -4.86 -11.86
C PHE A 79 9.39 -4.39 -12.36
N GLY A 80 9.72 -3.11 -12.20
CA GLY A 80 11.03 -2.57 -12.55
C GLY A 80 12.15 -3.17 -11.70
N THR A 81 11.91 -3.30 -10.39
CA THR A 81 12.85 -3.90 -9.45
C THR A 81 12.64 -5.40 -9.28
N LYS A 82 11.56 -5.99 -9.82
CA LYS A 82 11.11 -7.38 -9.62
C LYS A 82 10.95 -7.75 -8.15
N ARG A 83 10.40 -6.85 -7.35
CA ARG A 83 10.28 -7.02 -5.90
C ARG A 83 8.99 -6.40 -5.38
N ALA A 84 8.53 -6.86 -4.21
CA ALA A 84 7.40 -6.27 -3.54
C ALA A 84 7.78 -4.95 -2.87
N ASN A 85 7.05 -3.88 -3.18
CA ASN A 85 7.10 -2.63 -2.41
C ASN A 85 5.99 -2.70 -1.35
N TYR A 86 6.35 -2.39 -0.12
CA TYR A 86 5.39 -2.38 0.97
C TYR A 86 4.84 -0.98 1.19
N SER A 87 3.52 -0.90 1.32
CA SER A 87 2.78 0.28 1.74
C SER A 87 2.18 0.00 3.12
N PHE A 88 2.37 0.93 4.04
CA PHE A 88 1.87 0.85 5.41
C PHE A 88 0.57 1.63 5.47
N ILE A 89 -0.54 0.95 5.72
CA ILE A 89 -1.86 1.56 5.82
C ILE A 89 -2.22 1.66 7.29
N PHE A 90 -2.41 2.88 7.77
CA PHE A 90 -2.87 3.19 9.11
C PHE A 90 -4.32 3.66 9.06
N TYR A 91 -5.10 3.31 10.06
CA TYR A 91 -6.50 3.70 10.14
C TYR A 91 -6.97 3.83 11.59
N ASP A 92 -7.93 4.72 11.78
CA ASP A 92 -8.59 4.87 13.07
C ASP A 92 -9.53 3.69 13.33
N ASN A 93 -9.47 3.10 14.53
CA ASN A 93 -10.34 1.98 14.89
C ASN A 93 -11.79 2.41 15.20
N THR A 94 -12.05 3.71 15.23
CA THR A 94 -13.37 4.28 15.46
C THR A 94 -14.12 4.41 14.14
N PRO A 95 -15.33 3.82 14.01
CA PRO A 95 -16.19 4.06 12.85
C PRO A 95 -16.46 5.55 12.64
N GLY A 96 -16.22 6.03 11.43
CA GLY A 96 -16.29 7.46 11.10
C GLY A 96 -14.98 8.23 11.26
N GLY A 97 -13.93 7.56 11.78
CA GLY A 97 -12.65 8.19 12.08
C GLY A 97 -12.63 8.94 13.41
N ALA A 98 -11.47 9.03 14.04
CA ALA A 98 -11.20 9.84 15.24
C ALA A 98 -10.21 10.99 14.94
N GLY A 99 -9.73 11.08 13.70
CA GLY A 99 -8.79 12.10 13.25
C GLY A 99 -7.33 11.84 13.66
N HIS A 100 -7.02 10.66 14.23
CA HIS A 100 -5.65 10.35 14.64
C HIS A 100 -4.72 10.19 13.43
N VAL A 101 -5.14 9.44 12.42
CA VAL A 101 -4.35 9.27 11.18
C VAL A 101 -4.25 10.56 10.39
N GLN A 102 -5.25 11.45 10.44
CA GLN A 102 -5.15 12.79 9.85
C GLN A 102 -4.05 13.62 10.50
N ARG A 103 -3.89 13.52 11.83
CA ARG A 103 -2.78 14.18 12.53
C ARG A 103 -1.42 13.62 12.12
N MET A 104 -1.32 12.33 11.82
CA MET A 104 -0.08 11.72 11.32
C MET A 104 0.33 12.24 9.93
N ASN A 105 -0.58 12.83 9.17
CA ASN A 105 -0.27 13.44 7.87
C ASN A 105 0.50 14.77 7.99
N ASP A 106 0.60 15.32 9.20
CA ASP A 106 1.47 16.46 9.49
C ASP A 106 2.94 16.00 9.51
N PRO A 107 3.83 16.59 8.69
CA PRO A 107 5.23 16.15 8.61
C PRO A 107 5.98 16.22 9.94
N VAL A 108 5.69 17.21 10.77
CA VAL A 108 6.34 17.40 12.09
C VAL A 108 5.90 16.29 13.04
N LEU A 109 4.59 15.98 13.05
CA LEU A 109 4.06 14.91 13.87
C LEU A 109 4.51 13.54 13.35
N LEU A 110 4.57 13.34 12.04
CA LEU A 110 5.09 12.09 11.47
C LEU A 110 6.57 11.88 11.86
N ALA A 111 7.39 12.93 11.78
CA ALA A 111 8.78 12.86 12.25
C ALA A 111 8.87 12.51 13.74
N ALA A 112 8.01 13.08 14.58
CA ALA A 112 7.92 12.73 15.99
C ALA A 112 7.50 11.27 16.19
N VAL A 113 6.52 10.77 15.44
CA VAL A 113 6.09 9.35 15.46
C VAL A 113 7.26 8.42 15.15
N LEU A 114 8.00 8.68 14.07
CA LEU A 114 9.14 7.84 13.67
C LEU A 114 10.27 7.89 14.72
N LYS A 115 10.51 9.05 15.30
CA LYS A 115 11.48 9.21 16.40
C LYS A 115 11.07 8.41 17.64
N GLU A 116 9.83 8.55 18.09
CA GLU A 116 9.31 7.78 19.24
C GLU A 116 9.32 6.27 18.96
N SER A 117 9.04 5.86 17.72
CA SER A 117 9.13 4.45 17.29
C SER A 117 10.55 3.92 17.47
N LEU A 118 11.55 4.67 17.02
CA LEU A 118 12.96 4.29 17.15
C LEU A 118 13.39 4.25 18.61
N GLU A 119 13.07 5.27 19.41
CA GLU A 119 13.44 5.34 20.81
C GLU A 119 12.82 4.20 21.63
N LEU A 120 11.56 3.86 21.35
CA LEU A 120 10.87 2.75 22.01
C LEU A 120 11.62 1.42 21.84
N VAL A 121 11.94 1.08 20.58
CA VAL A 121 12.57 -0.22 20.28
C VAL A 121 14.06 -0.23 20.68
N LYS A 122 14.74 0.90 20.60
CA LYS A 122 16.15 1.05 20.95
C LYS A 122 16.38 0.94 22.45
N ASN A 123 15.50 1.54 23.25
CA ASN A 123 15.59 1.53 24.70
C ASN A 123 15.13 0.20 25.34
N CYS A 124 14.49 -0.69 24.58
CA CYS A 124 14.13 -2.00 25.09
C CYS A 124 15.33 -2.94 25.12
N THR A 125 15.43 -3.76 26.16
CA THR A 125 16.57 -4.68 26.35
C THR A 125 16.30 -6.12 25.95
N CYS A 126 15.07 -6.46 25.48
CA CYS A 126 14.75 -7.82 25.06
C CYS A 126 15.61 -8.24 23.85
N GLY A 127 16.05 -9.49 23.81
CA GLY A 127 16.93 -10.01 22.74
C GLY A 127 18.39 -9.55 22.84
N GLY A 128 18.79 -8.88 23.95
CA GLY A 128 20.16 -8.45 24.16
C GLY A 128 20.68 -7.52 23.05
N GLU A 129 21.96 -7.67 22.73
CA GLU A 129 22.66 -6.86 21.69
C GLU A 129 22.19 -7.21 20.26
N GLU A 130 21.78 -8.44 20.02
CA GLU A 130 21.34 -8.89 18.69
C GLU A 130 19.96 -8.34 18.29
N MET A 131 19.13 -7.97 19.28
CA MET A 131 17.78 -7.41 19.07
C MET A 131 16.86 -8.26 18.16
N ASP A 132 17.09 -9.56 18.09
CA ASP A 132 16.44 -10.49 17.16
C ASP A 132 15.06 -10.98 17.64
N THR A 133 14.51 -10.38 18.68
CA THR A 133 13.21 -10.66 19.26
C THR A 133 12.48 -9.38 19.65
N SER A 134 11.29 -9.52 20.21
CA SER A 134 10.46 -8.46 20.75
C SER A 134 9.74 -8.87 22.05
N CYS A 135 9.19 -7.94 22.77
CA CYS A 135 8.41 -8.19 23.97
C CYS A 135 7.22 -7.22 24.08
N TYR A 136 6.42 -7.38 25.13
CA TYR A 136 5.26 -6.52 25.40
C TYR A 136 5.61 -5.07 25.77
N SER A 137 6.86 -4.80 26.06
CA SER A 137 7.34 -3.43 26.30
C SER A 137 7.78 -2.71 25.03
N CYS A 138 7.81 -3.39 23.86
CA CYS A 138 8.23 -2.78 22.60
C CYS A 138 7.25 -3.02 21.44
N LEU A 139 7.17 -4.23 20.89
CA LEU A 139 6.37 -4.48 19.68
C LEU A 139 5.18 -5.40 19.88
N ARG A 140 5.20 -6.26 20.92
CA ARG A 140 4.13 -7.24 21.13
C ARG A 140 2.96 -6.64 21.88
N ASN A 141 1.75 -7.01 21.47
CA ASN A 141 0.53 -6.74 22.21
C ASN A 141 -0.47 -7.89 22.02
N TYR A 142 -1.63 -7.80 22.67
CA TYR A 142 -2.64 -8.85 22.59
C TYR A 142 -3.18 -9.06 21.16
N TYR A 143 -3.28 -8.01 20.38
CA TYR A 143 -3.90 -8.06 19.05
C TYR A 143 -2.98 -8.55 17.94
N ASN A 144 -1.65 -8.56 18.19
CA ASN A 144 -0.67 -9.00 17.20
C ASN A 144 -0.03 -10.35 17.51
N GLN A 145 -0.65 -11.18 18.35
CA GLN A 145 -0.10 -12.47 18.79
C GLN A 145 0.33 -13.38 17.64
N LYS A 146 -0.40 -13.36 16.53
CA LYS A 146 -0.08 -14.16 15.34
C LYS A 146 1.25 -13.80 14.69
N TYR A 147 1.81 -12.65 15.02
CA TYR A 147 3.08 -12.15 14.47
C TYR A 147 4.23 -12.22 15.47
N HIS A 148 4.02 -12.64 16.72
CA HIS A 148 5.03 -12.59 17.77
C HIS A 148 6.35 -13.28 17.40
N GLU A 149 6.30 -14.36 16.60
CA GLU A 149 7.49 -15.10 16.17
C GLU A 149 8.35 -14.36 15.16
N ILE A 150 7.76 -13.44 14.39
CA ILE A 150 8.42 -12.68 13.34
C ILE A 150 8.76 -11.25 13.73
N LEU A 151 8.18 -10.75 14.85
CA LEU A 151 8.44 -9.39 15.32
C LEU A 151 9.83 -9.27 15.95
N LYS A 152 10.72 -8.49 15.32
CA LYS A 152 12.08 -8.24 15.79
C LYS A 152 12.38 -6.76 15.92
N ARG A 153 12.94 -6.36 17.07
CA ARG A 153 13.36 -4.95 17.31
C ARG A 153 14.39 -4.49 16.30
N LYS A 154 15.34 -5.39 15.97
CA LYS A 154 16.42 -5.13 15.03
C LYS A 154 15.91 -4.55 13.71
N TYR A 155 14.86 -5.11 13.14
CA TYR A 155 14.32 -4.65 11.86
C TYR A 155 13.86 -3.19 11.90
N VAL A 156 13.24 -2.79 13.01
CA VAL A 156 12.77 -1.42 13.20
C VAL A 156 13.94 -0.47 13.44
N VAL A 157 14.92 -0.88 14.27
CA VAL A 157 16.12 -0.08 14.56
C VAL A 157 16.95 0.13 13.31
N ASP A 158 17.29 -0.96 12.59
CA ASP A 158 18.14 -0.91 11.41
C ASP A 158 17.51 -0.01 10.33
N PHE A 159 16.21 -0.18 10.08
CA PHE A 159 15.51 0.61 9.08
C PHE A 159 15.41 2.09 9.47
N LEU A 160 14.90 2.41 10.66
CA LEU A 160 14.71 3.80 11.06
C LEU A 160 16.03 4.55 11.24
N GLN A 161 17.14 3.85 11.56
CA GLN A 161 18.46 4.45 11.55
C GLN A 161 19.00 4.68 10.14
N SER A 162 18.66 3.82 9.17
CA SER A 162 19.15 3.96 7.78
C SER A 162 18.55 5.17 7.07
N ILE A 163 17.32 5.57 7.40
CA ILE A 163 16.68 6.77 6.83
C ILE A 163 17.17 8.08 7.48
N GLY A 164 18.03 8.02 8.49
CA GLY A 164 18.73 9.15 9.06
C GLY A 164 17.92 10.02 10.02
N GLU A 165 18.26 11.32 10.09
CA GLU A 165 17.54 12.25 10.94
C GLU A 165 16.17 12.56 10.39
N PHE A 166 15.12 12.35 11.20
CA PHE A 166 13.76 12.73 10.87
C PHE A 166 13.60 14.25 10.96
N ARG A 167 13.81 14.93 9.84
CA ARG A 167 13.57 16.36 9.70
C ARG A 167 12.25 16.55 8.94
N ALA A 168 11.34 17.29 9.55
CA ALA A 168 10.24 17.86 8.79
C ALA A 168 10.84 18.97 7.92
N PHE A 169 10.86 18.79 6.62
CA PHE A 169 11.09 19.91 5.69
C PHE A 169 9.81 20.76 5.70
N LEU A 170 9.84 21.80 6.50
CA LEU A 170 8.92 22.90 6.31
C LEU A 170 9.53 23.72 5.18
N ASP A 171 9.04 23.54 3.97
CA ASP A 171 9.32 24.47 2.90
C ASP A 171 8.68 25.79 3.28
N ASP A 172 9.52 26.72 3.79
CA ASP A 172 9.18 28.12 3.84
C ASP A 172 9.08 28.61 2.39
N ASP A 173 7.88 29.04 2.04
CA ASP A 173 7.56 29.93 0.94
C ASP A 173 8.07 29.58 -0.47
N ASP A 174 7.25 28.82 -1.20
CA ASP A 174 7.04 29.12 -2.61
C ASP A 174 5.53 29.11 -2.92
N VAL A 175 4.93 30.28 -2.74
CA VAL A 175 3.69 30.65 -3.41
C VAL A 175 4.01 30.75 -4.89
N VAL A 176 3.81 29.70 -5.63
CA VAL A 176 3.83 29.74 -7.09
C VAL A 176 2.42 29.95 -7.59
N ASP A 177 2.25 31.17 -8.05
CA ASP A 177 1.13 31.65 -8.85
C ASP A 177 0.87 30.72 -10.04
N SER A 178 -0.41 30.55 -10.33
CA SER A 178 -1.02 29.77 -11.40
C SER A 178 -0.17 29.56 -12.66
N ALA A 179 0.49 28.41 -12.76
CA ALA A 179 1.02 27.86 -14.00
C ALA A 179 0.21 26.61 -14.38
N GLU A 180 0.05 26.38 -15.68
CA GLU A 180 -0.59 25.18 -16.21
C GLU A 180 0.07 23.92 -15.63
N PRO A 181 -0.69 22.82 -15.40
CA PRO A 181 -0.16 21.62 -14.77
C PRO A 181 1.04 21.07 -15.56
N ILE A 182 2.20 21.05 -14.93
CA ILE A 182 3.39 20.44 -15.51
C ILE A 182 3.25 18.94 -15.30
N ILE A 183 2.92 18.22 -16.38
CA ILE A 183 2.91 16.75 -16.40
C ILE A 183 4.32 16.31 -16.73
N ALA A 184 5.09 15.91 -15.71
CA ALA A 184 6.37 15.26 -15.90
C ALA A 184 6.18 13.74 -15.76
N MET A 185 6.57 12.98 -16.79
CA MET A 185 6.63 11.52 -16.74
C MET A 185 8.06 11.11 -16.43
N GLU A 186 8.30 10.58 -15.25
CA GLU A 186 9.55 9.89 -14.97
C GLU A 186 9.33 8.40 -15.25
N THR A 187 9.75 7.97 -16.43
CA THR A 187 9.66 6.57 -16.82
C THR A 187 10.93 5.82 -16.42
N ASN A 188 10.86 5.04 -15.34
CA ASN A 188 11.80 3.95 -15.12
C ASN A 188 11.36 2.68 -15.89
N ALA A 189 10.46 2.84 -16.84
CA ALA A 189 9.78 1.76 -17.52
C ALA A 189 10.55 1.27 -18.74
N THR A 190 10.68 -0.02 -18.85
CA THR A 190 11.15 -0.69 -20.07
C THR A 190 10.04 -0.62 -21.10
N VAL A 191 10.21 0.21 -22.11
CA VAL A 191 9.33 0.22 -23.28
C VAL A 191 9.45 -1.13 -23.97
N GLY A 192 8.34 -1.84 -24.08
CA GLY A 192 8.25 -3.15 -24.71
C GLY A 192 8.27 -4.29 -23.72
N SER A 193 7.09 -4.78 -23.41
CA SER A 193 6.93 -5.98 -22.58
C SER A 193 7.62 -7.17 -23.26
N GLN A 194 8.40 -7.94 -22.51
CA GLN A 194 8.92 -9.24 -22.94
C GLN A 194 7.80 -10.28 -23.12
N TYR A 195 6.56 -9.94 -22.74
CA TYR A 195 5.38 -10.80 -22.83
C TYR A 195 4.54 -10.38 -24.02
N THR A 196 4.10 -11.35 -24.81
CA THR A 196 3.33 -11.14 -26.03
C THR A 196 1.82 -11.12 -25.80
N SER A 197 1.36 -11.63 -24.66
CA SER A 197 -0.05 -11.67 -24.27
C SER A 197 -0.26 -11.25 -22.81
N TRP A 198 -1.47 -10.82 -22.50
CA TRP A 198 -1.88 -10.48 -21.15
C TRP A 198 -1.92 -11.71 -20.23
N LYS A 199 -2.24 -12.87 -20.80
CA LYS A 199 -2.20 -14.13 -20.07
C LYS A 199 -0.78 -14.48 -19.63
N GLU A 200 0.22 -14.42 -20.54
CA GLU A 200 1.62 -14.65 -20.17
C GLU A 200 2.10 -13.66 -19.11
N TYR A 201 1.66 -12.42 -19.20
CA TYR A 201 1.97 -11.40 -18.24
C TYR A 201 1.35 -11.70 -16.87
N ASN A 202 0.07 -12.07 -16.83
CA ASN A 202 -0.61 -12.43 -15.59
C ASN A 202 -0.05 -13.71 -14.97
N ASP A 203 0.28 -14.72 -15.77
CA ASP A 203 0.91 -15.96 -15.30
C ASP A 203 2.28 -15.70 -14.64
N ALA A 204 3.00 -14.67 -15.10
CA ALA A 204 4.30 -14.28 -14.54
C ALA A 204 4.19 -13.45 -13.24
N TYR A 205 3.16 -12.64 -13.10
CA TYR A 205 3.08 -11.62 -12.05
C TYR A 205 1.87 -11.77 -11.12
N VAL A 206 0.89 -12.61 -11.48
CA VAL A 206 -0.33 -12.89 -10.68
C VAL A 206 -1.01 -11.60 -10.21
N ILE A 207 -1.34 -10.71 -11.16
CA ILE A 207 -1.92 -9.40 -10.85
C ILE A 207 -3.42 -9.52 -10.60
N ASP A 208 -4.17 -9.92 -11.61
CA ASP A 208 -5.61 -10.10 -11.56
C ASP A 208 -6.07 -10.98 -12.73
N ASP A 209 -6.96 -11.92 -12.47
CA ASP A 209 -7.52 -12.80 -13.51
C ASP A 209 -8.27 -12.02 -14.61
N VAL A 210 -8.67 -10.78 -14.35
CA VAL A 210 -9.28 -9.90 -15.35
C VAL A 210 -8.36 -9.65 -16.56
N LEU A 211 -7.04 -9.65 -16.36
CA LEU A 211 -6.07 -9.46 -17.46
C LEU A 211 -6.14 -10.57 -18.50
N ILE A 212 -6.57 -11.76 -18.13
CA ILE A 212 -6.78 -12.87 -19.09
C ILE A 212 -7.89 -12.54 -20.07
N LEU A 213 -8.88 -11.77 -19.65
CA LEU A 213 -9.98 -11.31 -20.50
C LEU A 213 -9.52 -10.25 -21.51
N TRP A 214 -8.44 -9.54 -21.23
CA TRP A 214 -7.91 -8.49 -22.10
C TRP A 214 -7.38 -9.03 -23.41
N ASP A 215 -6.80 -10.25 -23.43
CA ASP A 215 -6.42 -10.92 -24.68
C ASP A 215 -7.65 -11.16 -25.57
N SER A 216 -8.77 -11.60 -24.98
CA SER A 216 -10.00 -11.86 -25.72
C SER A 216 -10.69 -10.58 -26.20
N ALA A 217 -10.54 -9.48 -25.48
CA ALA A 217 -11.05 -8.17 -25.83
C ALA A 217 -10.16 -7.42 -26.85
N GLY A 218 -8.97 -7.93 -27.14
CA GLY A 218 -8.02 -7.32 -28.06
C GLY A 218 -7.35 -6.06 -27.52
N VAL A 219 -7.15 -5.97 -26.19
CA VAL A 219 -6.38 -4.89 -25.57
C VAL A 219 -4.91 -5.02 -25.99
N PRO A 220 -4.32 -4.01 -26.68
CA PRO A 220 -2.94 -4.11 -27.13
C PRO A 220 -1.95 -4.19 -25.97
N ARG A 221 -0.91 -5.04 -26.10
CA ARG A 221 0.13 -5.20 -25.06
C ARG A 221 1.32 -4.23 -25.22
N ASN A 222 1.30 -3.34 -26.20
CA ASN A 222 2.31 -2.32 -26.44
C ASN A 222 2.18 -1.11 -25.50
N CYS A 223 2.03 -1.35 -24.23
CA CYS A 223 1.96 -0.31 -23.20
C CYS A 223 3.26 -0.24 -22.39
N ILE A 224 3.38 0.83 -21.63
CA ILE A 224 4.39 0.97 -20.58
C ILE A 224 3.75 0.47 -19.29
N ASP A 225 4.44 -0.42 -18.59
CA ASP A 225 3.96 -0.99 -17.33
C ASP A 225 4.42 -0.11 -16.16
N LEU A 226 3.52 0.14 -15.20
CA LEU A 226 3.79 0.84 -13.95
C LEU A 226 4.54 2.17 -14.12
N VAL A 227 3.76 3.17 -14.46
CA VAL A 227 4.26 4.53 -14.73
C VAL A 227 3.83 5.47 -13.61
N GLU A 228 4.78 6.17 -13.06
CA GLU A 228 4.50 7.30 -12.17
C GLU A 228 4.20 8.55 -13.02
N ILE A 229 2.99 9.09 -12.88
CA ILE A 229 2.54 10.31 -13.56
C ILE A 229 2.49 11.42 -12.52
N LYS A 230 3.28 12.47 -12.71
CA LYS A 230 3.25 13.65 -11.82
C LYS A 230 2.25 14.67 -12.34
N VAL A 231 1.25 15.01 -11.53
CA VAL A 231 0.23 16.01 -11.83
C VAL A 231 0.19 17.03 -10.68
N ASP A 232 0.50 18.28 -10.95
CA ASP A 232 0.55 19.35 -9.94
C ASP A 232 1.41 19.01 -8.71
N GLY A 233 2.55 18.34 -8.92
CA GLY A 233 3.44 17.93 -7.84
C GLY A 233 3.02 16.66 -7.10
N ASN A 234 1.84 16.09 -7.39
CA ASN A 234 1.40 14.81 -6.86
C ASN A 234 1.75 13.69 -7.85
N SER A 235 2.25 12.57 -7.31
CA SER A 235 2.52 11.37 -8.10
C SER A 235 1.31 10.46 -8.11
N ILE A 236 0.93 9.99 -9.29
CA ILE A 236 -0.12 9.00 -9.53
C ILE A 236 0.50 7.82 -10.25
N GLU A 237 0.32 6.62 -9.72
CA GLU A 237 0.86 5.40 -10.33
C GLU A 237 -0.18 4.75 -11.25
N ALA A 238 0.12 4.69 -12.56
CA ALA A 238 -0.67 3.97 -13.52
C ALA A 238 -0.13 2.55 -13.70
N LEU A 239 -1.02 1.56 -13.69
CA LEU A 239 -0.65 0.15 -13.95
C LEU A 239 -0.16 -0.04 -15.40
N PHE A 240 -0.89 0.55 -16.34
CA PHE A 240 -0.57 0.47 -17.76
C PHE A 240 -0.80 1.80 -18.45
N LEU A 241 0.12 2.19 -19.31
CA LEU A 241 0.08 3.46 -20.02
C LEU A 241 0.29 3.25 -21.53
N TRP A 242 -0.65 3.74 -22.32
CA TRP A 242 -0.53 3.93 -23.77
C TRP A 242 -0.35 5.42 -24.05
N GLU A 243 0.91 5.85 -24.12
CA GLU A 243 1.28 7.26 -24.20
C GLU A 243 0.75 7.93 -25.47
N ASP A 244 0.94 7.29 -26.63
CA ASP A 244 0.47 7.80 -27.93
C ASP A 244 -1.05 7.96 -27.98
N GLN A 245 -1.78 7.10 -27.30
CA GLN A 245 -3.24 7.10 -27.24
C GLN A 245 -3.79 7.92 -26.06
N LYS A 246 -2.90 8.41 -25.19
CA LYS A 246 -3.27 9.10 -23.96
C LYS A 246 -4.28 8.32 -23.11
N VAL A 247 -4.07 7.01 -22.99
CA VAL A 247 -4.86 6.13 -22.15
C VAL A 247 -4.01 5.64 -21.00
N ALA A 248 -4.51 5.76 -19.80
CA ALA A 248 -3.88 5.26 -18.57
C ALA A 248 -4.87 4.40 -17.80
N VAL A 249 -4.43 3.22 -17.38
CA VAL A 249 -5.22 2.28 -16.55
C VAL A 249 -4.60 2.20 -15.18
N PHE A 250 -5.43 2.34 -14.17
CA PHE A 250 -5.09 2.38 -12.76
C PHE A 250 -5.72 1.20 -12.02
N ASP A 251 -5.18 0.85 -10.86
CA ASP A 251 -5.85 -0.08 -9.94
C ASP A 251 -7.13 0.58 -9.38
N SER A 252 -6.99 1.77 -8.83
CA SER A 252 -8.09 2.64 -8.41
C SER A 252 -7.65 4.10 -8.57
N VAL A 253 -8.55 4.98 -8.99
CA VAL A 253 -8.24 6.40 -9.15
C VAL A 253 -9.22 7.23 -8.34
N GLU A 254 -8.71 8.09 -7.47
CA GLU A 254 -9.51 9.07 -6.77
C GLU A 254 -10.11 10.08 -7.78
N TYR A 255 -11.34 10.52 -7.50
CA TYR A 255 -12.10 11.36 -8.42
C TYR A 255 -11.38 12.66 -8.79
N ALA A 256 -10.70 13.29 -7.84
CA ALA A 256 -9.97 14.54 -8.05
C ALA A 256 -8.78 14.39 -9.02
N GLU A 257 -8.03 13.31 -8.89
CA GLU A 257 -6.87 13.00 -9.72
C GLU A 257 -7.29 12.61 -11.13
N LYS A 258 -8.35 11.81 -11.25
CA LYS A 258 -8.96 11.46 -12.54
C LYS A 258 -9.40 12.71 -13.31
N SER A 259 -10.02 13.68 -12.64
CA SER A 259 -10.45 14.93 -13.26
C SER A 259 -9.29 15.76 -13.77
N LYS A 260 -8.17 15.83 -13.03
CA LYS A 260 -6.97 16.58 -13.45
C LYS A 260 -6.35 15.98 -14.71
N LEU A 261 -6.17 14.66 -14.73
CA LEU A 261 -5.64 13.95 -15.90
C LEU A 261 -6.58 14.04 -17.11
N SER A 262 -7.88 13.93 -16.89
CA SER A 262 -8.87 14.05 -17.98
C SER A 262 -8.88 15.45 -18.58
N ASN A 263 -8.72 16.51 -17.77
CA ASN A 263 -8.59 17.88 -18.24
C ASN A 263 -7.33 18.12 -19.10
N SER A 264 -6.30 17.30 -18.90
CA SER A 264 -5.06 17.29 -19.69
C SER A 264 -5.14 16.38 -20.93
N GLY A 265 -6.34 15.88 -21.26
CA GLY A 265 -6.60 15.09 -22.44
C GLY A 265 -6.31 13.58 -22.30
N TRP A 266 -6.08 13.10 -21.09
CA TRP A 266 -5.91 11.68 -20.81
C TRP A 266 -7.23 10.97 -20.56
N ARG A 267 -7.36 9.76 -21.06
CA ARG A 267 -8.44 8.84 -20.67
C ARG A 267 -7.96 7.99 -19.51
N CYS A 268 -8.57 8.19 -18.36
CA CYS A 268 -8.28 7.45 -17.14
C CYS A 268 -9.31 6.34 -16.97
N MET A 269 -8.83 5.11 -16.95
CA MET A 269 -9.61 3.90 -16.76
C MET A 269 -9.06 3.12 -15.56
N THR A 270 -9.81 2.16 -15.09
CA THR A 270 -9.39 1.26 -14.01
C THR A 270 -9.32 -0.18 -14.52
N ILE A 271 -8.56 -1.03 -13.84
CA ILE A 271 -8.48 -2.45 -14.16
C ILE A 271 -9.85 -3.15 -14.05
N ALA A 272 -10.78 -2.57 -13.29
CA ALA A 272 -12.14 -3.08 -13.11
C ALA A 272 -13.12 -2.65 -14.23
N ASP A 273 -12.71 -1.75 -15.13
CA ASP A 273 -13.54 -1.33 -16.25
C ASP A 273 -13.69 -2.48 -17.28
N ASP A 274 -14.73 -2.43 -18.12
CA ASP A 274 -14.95 -3.47 -19.14
C ASP A 274 -13.74 -3.52 -20.10
N PRO A 275 -13.13 -4.70 -20.31
CA PRO A 275 -11.99 -4.87 -21.22
C PRO A 275 -12.25 -4.38 -22.65
N ASN A 276 -13.50 -4.47 -23.13
CA ASN A 276 -13.88 -3.96 -24.46
C ASN A 276 -13.87 -2.43 -24.50
N ASP A 277 -14.22 -1.77 -23.41
CA ASP A 277 -14.16 -0.32 -23.31
C ASP A 277 -12.71 0.16 -23.29
N ILE A 278 -11.84 -0.55 -22.58
CA ILE A 278 -10.38 -0.30 -22.56
C ILE A 278 -9.81 -0.47 -23.97
N ALA A 279 -10.10 -1.60 -24.63
CA ALA A 279 -9.65 -1.85 -26.00
C ALA A 279 -10.15 -0.77 -26.98
N THR A 280 -11.42 -0.34 -26.83
CA THR A 280 -12.02 0.71 -27.64
C THR A 280 -11.34 2.06 -27.41
N ALA A 281 -11.03 2.39 -26.16
CA ALA A 281 -10.35 3.63 -25.81
C ALA A 281 -8.97 3.72 -26.46
N ILE A 282 -8.22 2.61 -26.53
CA ILE A 282 -6.89 2.54 -27.11
C ILE A 282 -6.97 2.54 -28.65
N ASN A 283 -7.83 1.71 -29.23
CA ASN A 283 -7.89 1.50 -30.67
C ASN A 283 -8.55 2.67 -31.44
N ASN A 284 -9.49 3.41 -30.82
CA ASN A 284 -10.17 4.52 -31.49
C ASN A 284 -9.35 5.80 -31.59
N PHE A 285 -8.21 5.90 -30.93
CA PHE A 285 -7.32 7.07 -31.05
C PHE A 285 -6.55 7.08 -32.38
N ALA A 286 -6.45 5.92 -33.07
CA ALA A 286 -5.76 5.78 -34.34
C ALA A 286 -6.48 6.44 -35.54
N PHE A 287 -7.71 6.96 -35.35
CA PHE A 287 -8.53 7.53 -36.45
C PHE A 287 -8.84 9.03 -36.30
N ALA A 288 -8.20 9.72 -35.35
CA ALA A 288 -8.45 11.14 -35.10
C ALA A 288 -7.30 12.09 -35.53
N ASN A 289 -6.43 11.63 -36.45
CA ASN A 289 -5.40 12.47 -37.11
C ASN A 289 -5.64 12.52 -38.62
#